data_3a8b03a732bd0cb28e293d600fa5ff30
#
_entry.id   3a8b03a732bd0cb28e293d600fa5ff30
#
_cell.length_a   1.000
_cell.length_b   1.000
_cell.length_c   1.000
_cell.angle_alpha   90.00
_cell.angle_beta   90.00
_cell.angle_gamma   90.00
#
_symmetry.space_group_name_H-M   'P 1'
#
loop_
_entity.id
_entity.type
_entity.pdbx_description
1 polymer ?
#
loop_
_entity_poly.entity_id
_entity_poly.type
_entity_poly.pdbx_seq_one_letter_code
_entity_poly.pdbx_strand_id
1 'polypeptide(L)'
;IISKTKIIDRAIRIVLTGDTDLKVLKTTAKEIENDLRASGKISIIELSGFPNEEIDVQVTEANLLAHNLTIRAVGQAIRNANIEITGGQIEQRNETFLIRSNTKRYTAAELGSIIVKTNPDGSVVRLTDIATVTDAWANTPYAVFYNGQSAVTIAINKTPNEDILDIVRTVRQYVTTFNQTHTDIQAYISDDRSISLRQRIALLSKNGLMGFGLVLGVLGLFLNLSIAFWVALSIPLCFMGLDRKS
;
A
#
# COMPACT_ATOMS: atom_id res chain seq x y z
N ILE A 1 6.66 -0.09 -27.31
CA ILE A 1 6.73 0.48 -25.94
C ILE A 1 7.23 -0.63 -25.05
N ILE A 2 8.52 -0.61 -24.65
CA ILE A 2 9.09 -1.58 -23.72
C ILE A 2 8.69 -1.10 -22.31
N SER A 3 7.66 -1.70 -21.75
CA SER A 3 7.29 -1.51 -20.36
C SER A 3 8.32 -2.25 -19.49
N LYS A 4 9.15 -1.51 -18.76
CA LYS A 4 10.02 -2.08 -17.73
C LYS A 4 9.12 -2.66 -16.63
N THR A 5 8.99 -3.98 -16.58
CA THR A 5 8.30 -4.65 -15.47
C THR A 5 9.05 -4.32 -14.19
N LYS A 6 8.46 -3.51 -13.34
CA LYS A 6 9.04 -3.16 -12.04
C LYS A 6 8.94 -4.39 -11.18
N ILE A 7 10.07 -5.04 -10.89
CA ILE A 7 10.12 -6.17 -9.95
C ILE A 7 9.83 -5.58 -8.57
N ILE A 8 8.67 -5.94 -8.04
CA ILE A 8 8.23 -5.52 -6.71
C ILE A 8 8.38 -6.74 -5.81
N ASP A 9 9.32 -6.67 -4.87
CA ASP A 9 9.55 -7.72 -3.90
C ASP A 9 8.93 -7.35 -2.56
N ARG A 10 8.19 -8.29 -1.96
CA ARG A 10 7.65 -8.10 -0.61
C ARG A 10 8.79 -8.11 0.41
N ALA A 11 8.81 -7.09 1.27
CA ALA A 11 9.78 -6.98 2.36
C ALA A 11 9.21 -7.57 3.65
N ILE A 12 8.02 -7.12 4.04
CA ILE A 12 7.38 -7.50 5.30
C ILE A 12 5.85 -7.34 5.18
N ARG A 13 5.11 -8.11 5.96
CA ARG A 13 3.65 -8.02 6.04
C ARG A 13 3.24 -7.86 7.49
N ILE A 14 2.36 -6.89 7.72
CA ILE A 14 1.66 -6.66 8.99
C ILE A 14 0.22 -7.17 8.84
N VAL A 15 -0.29 -7.80 9.87
CA VAL A 15 -1.71 -8.10 10.05
C VAL A 15 -2.21 -7.26 11.20
N LEU A 16 -3.24 -6.46 10.93
CA LEU A 16 -3.93 -5.63 11.89
C LEU A 16 -5.25 -6.31 12.28
N THR A 17 -5.48 -6.55 13.55
CA THR A 17 -6.69 -7.21 14.06
C THR A 17 -7.09 -6.62 15.39
N GLY A 18 -8.37 -6.77 15.75
CA GLY A 18 -8.94 -6.31 17.00
C GLY A 18 -10.43 -6.65 17.07
N ASP A 19 -11.00 -6.50 18.24
CA ASP A 19 -12.45 -6.67 18.46
C ASP A 19 -13.19 -5.37 18.09
N THR A 20 -13.17 -5.07 16.79
CA THR A 20 -13.73 -3.82 16.24
C THR A 20 -14.26 -4.00 14.82
N ASP A 21 -14.99 -3.01 14.33
CA ASP A 21 -15.53 -3.02 12.96
C ASP A 21 -14.39 -2.99 11.91
N LEU A 22 -14.60 -3.68 10.81
CA LEU A 22 -13.69 -3.71 9.67
C LEU A 22 -13.40 -2.30 9.11
N LYS A 23 -14.36 -1.38 9.20
CA LYS A 23 -14.19 0.02 8.78
C LYS A 23 -13.15 0.74 9.67
N VAL A 24 -13.16 0.48 10.97
CA VAL A 24 -12.16 1.02 11.90
C VAL A 24 -10.79 0.43 11.60
N LEU A 25 -10.70 -0.90 11.43
CA LEU A 25 -9.44 -1.57 11.05
C LEU A 25 -8.87 -1.00 9.75
N LYS A 26 -9.71 -0.74 8.74
CA LYS A 26 -9.29 -0.13 7.47
C LYS A 26 -8.78 1.30 7.66
N THR A 27 -9.47 2.11 8.47
CA THR A 27 -9.06 3.48 8.74
C THR A 27 -7.71 3.51 9.45
N THR A 28 -7.55 2.69 10.50
CA THR A 28 -6.28 2.54 11.21
C THR A 28 -5.17 2.02 10.29
N ALA A 29 -5.47 1.08 9.38
CA ALA A 29 -4.50 0.61 8.39
C ALA A 29 -4.05 1.71 7.43
N LYS A 30 -4.94 2.63 7.04
CA LYS A 30 -4.60 3.82 6.24
C LYS A 30 -3.73 4.82 7.02
N GLU A 31 -3.97 5.00 8.30
CA GLU A 31 -3.12 5.83 9.17
C GLU A 31 -1.71 5.23 9.26
N ILE A 32 -1.60 3.93 9.52
CA ILE A 32 -0.32 3.20 9.51
C ILE A 32 0.39 3.34 8.16
N GLU A 33 -0.34 3.21 7.05
CA GLU A 33 0.21 3.43 5.71
C GLU A 33 0.82 4.83 5.56
N ASN A 34 0.09 5.87 5.97
CA ASN A 34 0.54 7.27 5.88
C ASN A 34 1.78 7.52 6.74
N ASP A 35 1.80 7.02 7.97
CA ASP A 35 2.93 7.15 8.89
C ASP A 35 4.19 6.45 8.35
N LEU A 36 4.03 5.23 7.84
CA LEU A 36 5.13 4.48 7.25
C LEU A 36 5.66 5.16 5.98
N ARG A 37 4.80 5.72 5.14
CA ARG A 37 5.19 6.52 3.97
C ARG A 37 5.92 7.80 4.37
N ALA A 38 5.47 8.47 5.43
CA ALA A 38 6.09 9.69 5.94
C ALA A 38 7.54 9.46 6.43
N SER A 39 7.92 8.21 6.74
CA SER A 39 9.31 7.86 7.06
C SER A 39 10.30 8.09 5.91
N GLY A 40 9.81 8.25 4.67
CA GLY A 40 10.62 8.43 3.46
C GLY A 40 11.40 7.19 2.99
N LYS A 41 11.27 6.06 3.69
CA LYS A 41 12.01 4.81 3.42
C LYS A 41 11.18 3.76 2.68
N ILE A 42 9.87 3.95 2.59
CA ILE A 42 8.91 2.96 2.11
C ILE A 42 8.05 3.60 1.03
N SER A 43 8.17 3.11 -0.20
CA SER A 43 7.44 3.68 -1.34
C SER A 43 6.17 2.92 -1.68
N ILE A 44 6.13 1.60 -1.46
CA ILE A 44 5.04 0.75 -1.93
C ILE A 44 4.42 0.03 -0.74
N ILE A 45 3.18 0.42 -0.41
CA ILE A 45 2.36 -0.22 0.61
C ILE A 45 1.03 -0.59 -0.03
N GLU A 46 0.58 -1.81 0.18
CA GLU A 46 -0.68 -2.36 -0.32
C GLU A 46 -1.54 -2.80 0.86
N LEU A 47 -2.75 -2.28 0.93
CA LEU A 47 -3.75 -2.68 1.91
C LEU A 47 -4.67 -3.72 1.31
N SER A 48 -5.01 -4.75 2.08
CA SER A 48 -5.94 -5.80 1.68
C SER A 48 -6.61 -6.43 2.92
N GLY A 49 -7.60 -7.29 2.69
CA GLY A 49 -8.34 -7.94 3.78
C GLY A 49 -9.73 -7.36 4.01
N PHE A 50 -10.17 -6.45 3.16
CA PHE A 50 -11.51 -5.88 3.17
C PHE A 50 -12.10 -5.86 1.76
N PRO A 51 -13.44 -5.95 1.61
CA PRO A 51 -14.12 -5.78 0.35
C PRO A 51 -13.96 -4.36 -0.22
N ASN A 52 -14.28 -4.18 -1.49
CA ASN A 52 -14.36 -2.84 -2.05
C ASN A 52 -15.45 -2.01 -1.37
N GLU A 53 -15.20 -0.73 -1.21
CA GLU A 53 -16.24 0.20 -0.75
C GLU A 53 -17.18 0.50 -1.92
N GLU A 54 -18.48 0.46 -1.63
CA GLU A 54 -19.55 0.78 -2.56
C GLU A 54 -20.49 1.78 -1.90
N ILE A 55 -21.21 2.55 -2.71
CA ILE A 55 -22.30 3.39 -2.23
C ILE A 55 -23.59 2.69 -2.66
N ASP A 56 -24.35 2.22 -1.67
CA ASP A 56 -25.65 1.62 -1.90
C ASP A 56 -26.73 2.69 -2.01
N VAL A 57 -27.51 2.64 -3.08
CA VAL A 57 -28.59 3.58 -3.38
C VAL A 57 -29.89 2.81 -3.50
N GLN A 58 -30.68 2.82 -2.44
CA GLN A 58 -31.98 2.14 -2.37
C GLN A 58 -33.12 3.10 -2.67
N VAL A 59 -33.82 2.87 -3.78
CA VAL A 59 -34.94 3.69 -4.25
C VAL A 59 -36.21 2.88 -4.14
N THR A 60 -37.27 3.46 -3.55
CA THR A 60 -38.60 2.83 -3.50
C THR A 60 -39.45 3.26 -4.69
N GLU A 61 -40.34 2.34 -5.15
CA GLU A 61 -41.29 2.66 -6.23
C GLU A 61 -42.20 3.83 -5.87
N ALA A 62 -42.61 3.90 -4.61
CA ALA A 62 -43.48 5.02 -4.11
C ALA A 62 -42.80 6.38 -4.29
N ASN A 63 -41.50 6.48 -3.98
CA ASN A 63 -40.74 7.73 -4.14
C ASN A 63 -40.55 8.09 -5.63
N LEU A 64 -40.34 7.11 -6.48
CA LEU A 64 -40.23 7.34 -7.92
C LEU A 64 -41.54 7.91 -8.50
N LEU A 65 -42.69 7.31 -8.14
CA LEU A 65 -43.99 7.74 -8.58
C LEU A 65 -44.33 9.14 -8.05
N ALA A 66 -44.06 9.42 -6.76
CA ALA A 66 -44.34 10.72 -6.14
C ALA A 66 -43.64 11.88 -6.84
N HIS A 67 -42.44 11.64 -7.36
CA HIS A 67 -41.61 12.65 -8.06
C HIS A 67 -41.66 12.54 -9.60
N ASN A 68 -42.53 11.69 -10.16
CA ASN A 68 -42.59 11.40 -11.60
C ASN A 68 -41.20 11.09 -12.19
N LEU A 69 -40.47 10.13 -11.55
CA LEU A 69 -39.13 9.68 -11.94
C LEU A 69 -39.15 8.20 -12.33
N THR A 70 -38.21 7.83 -13.16
CA THR A 70 -37.95 6.42 -13.47
C THR A 70 -36.57 6.02 -12.90
N ILE A 71 -36.39 4.75 -12.58
CA ILE A 71 -35.09 4.23 -12.12
C ILE A 71 -33.98 4.53 -13.13
N ARG A 72 -34.28 4.55 -14.42
CA ARG A 72 -33.35 4.91 -15.49
C ARG A 72 -32.92 6.38 -15.38
N ALA A 73 -33.83 7.30 -15.08
CA ALA A 73 -33.52 8.72 -14.91
C ALA A 73 -32.61 8.94 -13.69
N VAL A 74 -32.89 8.25 -12.58
CA VAL A 74 -32.03 8.29 -11.39
C VAL A 74 -30.63 7.76 -11.72
N GLY A 75 -30.54 6.60 -12.35
CA GLY A 75 -29.25 6.02 -12.76
C GLY A 75 -28.46 6.91 -13.73
N GLN A 76 -29.16 7.63 -14.62
CA GLN A 76 -28.50 8.59 -15.51
C GLN A 76 -27.99 9.82 -14.76
N ALA A 77 -28.77 10.34 -13.81
CA ALA A 77 -28.34 11.47 -12.98
C ALA A 77 -27.10 11.12 -12.14
N ILE A 78 -27.06 9.91 -11.55
CA ILE A 78 -25.89 9.41 -10.82
C ILE A 78 -24.67 9.31 -11.74
N ARG A 79 -24.82 8.72 -12.92
CA ARG A 79 -23.72 8.62 -13.91
C ARG A 79 -23.22 10.00 -14.29
N ASN A 80 -24.10 10.93 -14.64
CA ASN A 80 -23.72 12.28 -15.07
C ASN A 80 -23.02 13.08 -13.95
N ALA A 81 -23.42 12.85 -12.70
CA ALA A 81 -22.81 13.52 -11.54
C ALA A 81 -21.47 12.90 -11.12
N ASN A 82 -21.13 11.72 -11.66
CA ASN A 82 -19.94 10.96 -11.26
C ASN A 82 -18.95 10.72 -12.43
N ILE A 83 -18.90 11.66 -13.36
CA ILE A 83 -18.03 11.59 -14.54
C ILE A 83 -16.73 12.36 -14.27
N GLU A 84 -15.61 11.74 -14.65
CA GLU A 84 -14.34 12.42 -14.80
C GLU A 84 -14.21 12.92 -16.25
N ILE A 85 -14.32 14.23 -16.46
CA ILE A 85 -14.19 14.83 -17.78
C ILE A 85 -12.78 15.39 -17.91
N THR A 86 -12.03 14.90 -18.87
CA THR A 86 -10.78 15.53 -19.30
C THR A 86 -11.17 16.67 -20.27
N GLY A 87 -11.07 17.92 -19.82
CA GLY A 87 -11.50 19.11 -20.57
C GLY A 87 -10.57 19.53 -21.69
N GLY A 88 -9.60 18.66 -22.10
CA GLY A 88 -8.62 18.96 -23.14
C GLY A 88 -7.34 19.60 -22.62
N GLN A 89 -6.49 20.02 -23.56
CA GLN A 89 -5.20 20.67 -23.30
C GLN A 89 -5.25 22.11 -23.83
N ILE A 90 -4.76 23.05 -23.05
CA ILE A 90 -4.48 24.40 -23.51
C ILE A 90 -2.98 24.52 -23.71
N GLU A 91 -2.55 24.65 -24.96
CA GLU A 91 -1.15 24.91 -25.30
C GLU A 91 -0.88 26.41 -25.30
N GLN A 92 -0.01 26.87 -24.41
CA GLN A 92 0.50 28.22 -24.39
C GLN A 92 2.03 28.15 -24.61
N ARG A 93 2.58 29.09 -25.36
CA ARG A 93 3.94 29.14 -25.93
C ARG A 93 5.06 28.30 -25.33
N ASN A 94 4.96 27.86 -24.05
CA ASN A 94 5.98 27.03 -23.39
C ASN A 94 5.42 26.07 -22.32
N GLU A 95 4.09 26.02 -22.13
CA GLU A 95 3.46 25.19 -21.09
C GLU A 95 2.15 24.59 -21.62
N THR A 96 1.92 23.33 -21.27
CA THR A 96 0.67 22.62 -21.59
C THR A 96 -0.14 22.46 -20.31
N PHE A 97 -1.30 23.11 -20.25
CA PHE A 97 -2.23 22.98 -19.13
C PHE A 97 -3.26 21.89 -19.42
N LEU A 98 -3.33 20.87 -18.58
CA LEU A 98 -4.34 19.82 -18.65
C LEU A 98 -5.54 20.24 -17.79
N ILE A 99 -6.68 20.46 -18.44
CA ILE A 99 -7.93 20.75 -17.72
C ILE A 99 -8.58 19.41 -17.34
N ARG A 100 -8.64 19.11 -16.04
CA ARG A 100 -9.40 17.97 -15.48
C ARG A 100 -10.49 18.48 -14.58
N SER A 101 -11.73 18.08 -14.85
CA SER A 101 -12.83 18.22 -13.91
C SER A 101 -13.03 16.88 -13.20
N ASN A 102 -12.76 16.84 -11.91
CA ASN A 102 -13.04 15.66 -11.09
C ASN A 102 -14.30 15.89 -10.29
N THR A 103 -15.43 15.37 -10.78
CA THR A 103 -16.73 15.41 -10.11
C THR A 103 -17.07 14.09 -9.43
N LYS A 104 -16.11 13.16 -9.29
CA LYS A 104 -16.33 11.90 -8.58
C LYS A 104 -16.68 12.16 -7.12
N ARG A 105 -17.77 11.56 -6.69
CA ARG A 105 -18.25 11.57 -5.32
C ARG A 105 -17.91 10.23 -4.68
N TYR A 106 -17.23 10.29 -3.53
CA TYR A 106 -16.66 9.12 -2.88
C TYR A 106 -17.40 8.73 -1.60
N THR A 107 -18.37 9.51 -1.17
CA THR A 107 -19.17 9.26 0.05
C THR A 107 -20.66 9.29 -0.24
N ALA A 108 -21.42 8.55 0.55
CA ALA A 108 -22.88 8.56 0.48
C ALA A 108 -23.48 9.97 0.63
N ALA A 109 -22.90 10.79 1.51
CA ALA A 109 -23.33 12.16 1.73
C ALA A 109 -23.14 13.05 0.48
N GLU A 110 -21.99 12.94 -0.18
CA GLU A 110 -21.71 13.67 -1.41
C GLU A 110 -22.63 13.21 -2.56
N LEU A 111 -22.80 11.89 -2.73
CA LEU A 111 -23.67 11.34 -3.75
C LEU A 111 -25.14 11.70 -3.49
N GLY A 112 -25.58 11.64 -2.24
CA GLY A 112 -26.95 12.01 -1.84
C GLY A 112 -27.32 13.45 -2.19
N SER A 113 -26.37 14.36 -2.23
CA SER A 113 -26.57 15.77 -2.54
C SER A 113 -26.83 16.09 -4.02
N ILE A 114 -26.65 15.11 -4.95
CA ILE A 114 -26.82 15.37 -6.39
C ILE A 114 -28.28 15.72 -6.73
N ILE A 115 -28.43 16.58 -7.73
CA ILE A 115 -29.75 16.94 -8.26
C ILE A 115 -30.16 15.89 -9.30
N VAL A 116 -31.27 15.20 -9.03
CA VAL A 116 -31.82 14.17 -9.93
C VAL A 116 -32.83 14.81 -10.92
N LYS A 117 -33.57 15.83 -10.46
CA LYS A 117 -34.58 16.52 -11.27
C LYS A 117 -34.69 17.98 -10.85
N THR A 118 -34.91 18.84 -11.83
CA THR A 118 -35.33 20.24 -11.60
C THR A 118 -36.78 20.40 -12.10
N ASN A 119 -37.65 20.92 -11.27
CA ASN A 119 -39.04 21.17 -11.60
C ASN A 119 -39.21 22.52 -12.33
N PRO A 120 -40.32 22.75 -13.06
CA PRO A 120 -40.57 24.01 -13.77
C PRO A 120 -40.66 25.24 -12.85
N ASP A 121 -41.00 25.02 -11.56
CA ASP A 121 -41.06 26.07 -10.53
C ASP A 121 -39.69 26.44 -9.95
N GLY A 122 -38.61 25.82 -10.44
CA GLY A 122 -37.25 26.02 -9.96
C GLY A 122 -36.87 25.18 -8.74
N SER A 123 -37.80 24.41 -8.18
CA SER A 123 -37.47 23.46 -7.11
C SER A 123 -36.64 22.31 -7.62
N VAL A 124 -35.75 21.77 -6.78
CA VAL A 124 -34.85 20.66 -7.13
C VAL A 124 -35.17 19.42 -6.29
N VAL A 125 -35.13 18.27 -6.91
CA VAL A 125 -35.23 16.97 -6.24
C VAL A 125 -33.81 16.38 -6.14
N ARG A 126 -33.34 16.18 -4.92
CA ARG A 126 -32.04 15.56 -4.66
C ARG A 126 -32.17 14.04 -4.53
N LEU A 127 -31.05 13.33 -4.64
CA LEU A 127 -31.04 11.88 -4.50
C LEU A 127 -31.53 11.44 -3.10
N THR A 128 -31.18 12.18 -2.05
CA THR A 128 -31.65 11.94 -0.68
C THR A 128 -33.15 12.09 -0.50
N ASP A 129 -33.86 12.82 -1.39
CA ASP A 129 -35.31 13.02 -1.30
C ASP A 129 -36.07 11.77 -1.79
N ILE A 130 -35.43 10.94 -2.61
CA ILE A 130 -36.06 9.79 -3.26
C ILE A 130 -35.39 8.45 -2.92
N ALA A 131 -34.19 8.46 -2.35
CA ALA A 131 -33.39 7.28 -2.07
C ALA A 131 -32.71 7.33 -0.70
N THR A 132 -32.54 6.16 -0.10
CA THR A 132 -31.62 5.98 1.01
C THR A 132 -30.23 5.71 0.42
N VAL A 133 -29.26 6.56 0.78
CA VAL A 133 -27.88 6.46 0.27
C VAL A 133 -26.96 6.14 1.45
N THR A 134 -26.29 5.01 1.39
CA THR A 134 -25.40 4.53 2.47
C THR A 134 -24.07 4.02 1.93
N ASP A 135 -22.99 4.28 2.70
CA ASP A 135 -21.71 3.64 2.43
C ASP A 135 -21.79 2.16 2.82
N ALA A 136 -21.45 1.28 1.91
CA ALA A 136 -21.55 -0.16 2.07
C ALA A 136 -20.26 -0.85 1.63
N TRP A 137 -20.14 -2.13 1.97
CA TRP A 137 -19.12 -3.01 1.42
C TRP A 137 -19.70 -3.81 0.26
N ALA A 138 -18.89 -4.01 -0.79
CA ALA A 138 -19.26 -4.91 -1.87
C ALA A 138 -19.59 -6.30 -1.32
N ASN A 139 -20.68 -6.87 -1.79
CA ASN A 139 -21.11 -8.22 -1.40
C ASN A 139 -20.22 -9.28 -2.06
N THR A 140 -18.93 -9.30 -1.67
CA THR A 140 -17.96 -10.28 -2.11
C THR A 140 -17.46 -11.08 -0.91
N PRO A 141 -17.24 -12.40 -1.02
CA PRO A 141 -16.78 -13.24 0.09
C PRO A 141 -15.28 -13.03 0.37
N TYR A 142 -14.82 -11.80 0.36
CA TYR A 142 -13.42 -11.47 0.60
C TYR A 142 -13.24 -10.95 2.03
N ALA A 143 -12.79 -11.83 2.90
CA ALA A 143 -12.45 -11.50 4.29
C ALA A 143 -11.16 -12.21 4.68
N VAL A 144 -10.34 -11.53 5.47
CA VAL A 144 -9.14 -12.10 6.09
C VAL A 144 -9.41 -12.22 7.59
N PHE A 145 -9.03 -13.35 8.14
CA PHE A 145 -9.12 -13.61 9.58
C PHE A 145 -7.74 -13.91 10.15
N TYR A 146 -7.48 -13.44 11.32
CA TYR A 146 -6.29 -13.75 12.10
C TYR A 146 -6.72 -14.16 13.51
N ASN A 147 -6.37 -15.40 13.91
CA ASN A 147 -6.81 -16.00 15.17
C ASN A 147 -8.33 -15.93 15.42
N GLY A 148 -9.13 -16.07 14.35
CA GLY A 148 -10.60 -16.05 14.44
C GLY A 148 -11.24 -14.66 14.45
N GLN A 149 -10.45 -13.59 14.45
CA GLN A 149 -10.93 -12.20 14.36
C GLN A 149 -10.73 -11.64 12.96
N SER A 150 -11.60 -10.71 12.55
CA SER A 150 -11.43 -9.97 11.30
C SER A 150 -10.10 -9.24 11.28
N ALA A 151 -9.43 -9.26 10.14
CA ALA A 151 -8.10 -8.70 10.01
C ALA A 151 -7.90 -7.94 8.70
N VAL A 152 -7.07 -6.92 8.76
CA VAL A 152 -6.57 -6.17 7.60
C VAL A 152 -5.08 -6.44 7.44
N THR A 153 -4.66 -6.63 6.21
CA THR A 153 -3.27 -6.90 5.87
C THR A 153 -2.63 -5.66 5.24
N ILE A 154 -1.45 -5.30 5.72
CA ILE A 154 -0.60 -4.24 5.19
C ILE A 154 0.65 -4.90 4.64
N ALA A 155 0.75 -5.01 3.32
CA ALA A 155 1.92 -5.57 2.64
C ALA A 155 2.87 -4.43 2.26
N ILE A 156 4.09 -4.49 2.77
CA ILE A 156 5.14 -3.52 2.49
C ILE A 156 6.10 -4.16 1.50
N ASN A 157 6.19 -3.53 0.33
CA ASN A 157 6.99 -4.00 -0.78
C ASN A 157 8.18 -3.04 -0.98
N LYS A 158 9.31 -3.59 -1.44
CA LYS A 158 10.50 -2.80 -1.75
C LYS A 158 10.67 -2.59 -3.24
N THR A 159 11.22 -1.46 -3.61
CA THR A 159 11.79 -1.20 -4.94
C THR A 159 13.26 -1.68 -5.00
N PRO A 160 13.86 -1.81 -6.19
CA PRO A 160 15.27 -2.19 -6.31
C PRO A 160 16.25 -1.30 -5.56
N ASN A 161 15.90 -0.02 -5.36
CA ASN A 161 16.77 0.99 -4.73
C ASN A 161 16.59 1.08 -3.22
N GLU A 162 15.67 0.33 -2.62
CA GLU A 162 15.38 0.34 -1.20
C GLU A 162 16.04 -0.83 -0.48
N ASP A 163 16.56 -0.58 0.74
CA ASP A 163 17.14 -1.64 1.58
C ASP A 163 16.05 -2.33 2.41
N ILE A 164 15.90 -3.63 2.19
CA ILE A 164 14.93 -4.46 2.92
C ILE A 164 15.20 -4.49 4.43
N LEU A 165 16.46 -4.43 4.86
CA LEU A 165 16.81 -4.47 6.29
C LEU A 165 16.39 -3.18 7.00
N ASP A 166 16.52 -2.03 6.33
CA ASP A 166 16.09 -0.75 6.86
C ASP A 166 14.57 -0.63 6.89
N ILE A 167 13.89 -1.08 5.83
CA ILE A 167 12.42 -1.16 5.81
C ILE A 167 11.93 -1.99 7.00
N VAL A 168 12.43 -3.20 7.14
CA VAL A 168 11.98 -4.11 8.20
C VAL A 168 12.29 -3.57 9.60
N ARG A 169 13.44 -2.92 9.79
CA ARG A 169 13.78 -2.27 11.07
C ARG A 169 12.77 -1.16 11.41
N THR A 170 12.48 -0.29 10.44
CA THR A 170 11.50 0.81 10.60
C THR A 170 10.12 0.27 10.94
N VAL A 171 9.65 -0.75 10.20
CA VAL A 171 8.34 -1.36 10.42
C VAL A 171 8.24 -2.05 11.78
N ARG A 172 9.27 -2.80 12.20
CA ARG A 172 9.28 -3.46 13.51
C ARG A 172 9.22 -2.46 14.65
N GLN A 173 9.97 -1.37 14.56
CA GLN A 173 9.95 -0.30 15.55
C GLN A 173 8.57 0.34 15.60
N TYR A 174 7.97 0.64 14.44
CA TYR A 174 6.62 1.20 14.35
C TYR A 174 5.58 0.29 15.00
N VAL A 175 5.57 -1.01 14.64
CA VAL A 175 4.63 -2.00 15.20
C VAL A 175 4.77 -2.10 16.71
N THR A 176 5.99 -2.07 17.24
CA THR A 176 6.22 -2.10 18.70
C THR A 176 5.62 -0.86 19.37
N THR A 177 5.86 0.33 18.83
CA THR A 177 5.32 1.59 19.37
C THR A 177 3.80 1.62 19.23
N PHE A 178 3.26 1.21 18.10
CA PHE A 178 1.82 1.14 17.84
C PHE A 178 1.10 0.27 18.88
N ASN A 179 1.60 -0.94 19.13
CA ASN A 179 1.01 -1.86 20.10
C ASN A 179 1.12 -1.39 21.56
N GLN A 180 2.04 -0.49 21.88
CA GLN A 180 2.14 0.14 23.21
C GLN A 180 1.10 1.23 23.41
N THR A 181 0.67 1.88 22.34
CA THR A 181 -0.29 3.00 22.37
C THR A 181 -1.73 2.58 22.11
N HIS A 182 -1.95 1.41 21.50
CA HIS A 182 -3.26 0.89 21.15
C HIS A 182 -3.49 -0.46 21.85
N THR A 183 -4.59 -0.56 22.59
CA THR A 183 -4.99 -1.79 23.32
C THR A 183 -6.03 -2.59 22.54
N ASP A 184 -6.91 -1.91 21.82
CA ASP A 184 -8.09 -2.52 21.18
C ASP A 184 -7.77 -3.09 19.79
N ILE A 185 -6.72 -2.55 19.15
CA ILE A 185 -6.24 -2.99 17.85
C ILE A 185 -4.76 -3.33 17.97
N GLN A 186 -4.39 -4.52 17.51
CA GLN A 186 -3.01 -4.98 17.57
C GLN A 186 -2.45 -5.27 16.19
N ALA A 187 -1.19 -4.94 15.99
CA ALA A 187 -0.45 -5.19 14.76
C ALA A 187 0.53 -6.35 14.94
N TYR A 188 0.45 -7.36 14.08
CA TYR A 188 1.32 -8.53 14.10
C TYR A 188 2.13 -8.63 12.81
N ILE A 189 3.39 -9.02 12.91
CA ILE A 189 4.22 -9.32 11.74
C ILE A 189 3.97 -10.76 11.33
N SER A 190 3.36 -10.97 10.16
CA SER A 190 2.99 -12.31 9.67
C SER A 190 4.01 -12.90 8.69
N ASP A 191 4.76 -12.04 7.97
CA ASP A 191 5.79 -12.47 7.03
C ASP A 191 6.94 -11.47 7.06
N ASP A 192 8.17 -11.96 7.25
CA ASP A 192 9.40 -11.15 7.29
C ASP A 192 10.49 -11.81 6.46
N ARG A 193 10.66 -11.33 5.25
CA ARG A 193 11.64 -11.86 4.31
C ARG A 193 13.08 -11.49 4.64
N SER A 194 13.30 -10.50 5.52
CA SER A 194 14.64 -10.15 5.98
C SER A 194 15.32 -11.28 6.77
N ILE A 195 14.54 -12.18 7.37
CA ILE A 195 15.06 -13.33 8.11
C ILE A 195 15.88 -14.23 7.19
N SER A 196 15.30 -14.62 6.05
CA SER A 196 15.99 -15.44 5.05
C SER A 196 17.23 -14.76 4.49
N LEU A 197 17.16 -13.43 4.26
CA LEU A 197 18.29 -12.64 3.79
C LEU A 197 19.42 -12.62 4.81
N ARG A 198 19.12 -12.34 6.08
CA ARG A 198 20.10 -12.34 7.17
C ARG A 198 20.78 -13.70 7.34
N GLN A 199 19.99 -14.79 7.26
CA GLN A 199 20.53 -16.15 7.34
C GLN A 199 21.50 -16.44 6.19
N ARG A 200 21.17 -16.03 4.95
CA ARG A 200 22.06 -16.17 3.79
C ARG A 200 23.34 -15.37 3.97
N ILE A 201 23.24 -14.11 4.40
CA ILE A 201 24.41 -13.25 4.67
C ILE A 201 25.29 -13.90 5.76
N ALA A 202 24.71 -14.38 6.85
CA ALA A 202 25.44 -15.02 7.94
C ALA A 202 26.16 -16.29 7.47
N LEU A 203 25.50 -17.13 6.66
CA LEU A 203 26.12 -18.33 6.07
C LEU A 203 27.27 -17.97 5.13
N LEU A 204 27.07 -16.97 4.26
CA LEU A 204 28.08 -16.50 3.34
C LEU A 204 29.33 -15.97 4.09
N SER A 205 29.07 -15.12 5.10
CA SER A 205 30.15 -14.57 5.93
C SER A 205 30.87 -15.63 6.71
N LYS A 206 30.17 -16.62 7.28
CA LYS A 206 30.76 -17.74 7.99
C LYS A 206 31.64 -18.60 7.06
N ASN A 207 31.12 -18.98 5.89
CA ASN A 207 31.83 -19.78 4.91
C ASN A 207 33.04 -19.03 4.33
N GLY A 208 32.86 -17.74 4.05
CA GLY A 208 33.95 -16.85 3.60
C GLY A 208 35.06 -16.75 4.63
N LEU A 209 34.71 -16.56 5.90
CA LEU A 209 35.69 -16.48 6.97
C LEU A 209 36.42 -17.79 7.21
N MET A 210 35.72 -18.93 7.16
CA MET A 210 36.34 -20.26 7.25
C MET A 210 37.27 -20.54 6.07
N GLY A 211 36.83 -20.25 4.84
CA GLY A 211 37.65 -20.40 3.64
C GLY A 211 38.91 -19.52 3.68
N PHE A 212 38.73 -18.26 4.12
CA PHE A 212 39.84 -17.33 4.31
C PHE A 212 40.83 -17.82 5.38
N GLY A 213 40.33 -18.32 6.52
CA GLY A 213 41.16 -18.92 7.57
C GLY A 213 41.94 -20.16 7.09
N LEU A 214 41.31 -21.02 6.27
CA LEU A 214 41.96 -22.19 5.70
C LEU A 214 43.04 -21.78 4.72
N VAL A 215 42.79 -20.81 3.85
CA VAL A 215 43.81 -20.29 2.93
C VAL A 215 45.01 -19.72 3.69
N LEU A 216 44.76 -18.93 4.74
CA LEU A 216 45.82 -18.39 5.60
C LEU A 216 46.61 -19.50 6.30
N GLY A 217 45.93 -20.53 6.78
CA GLY A 217 46.58 -21.68 7.41
C GLY A 217 47.53 -22.43 6.44
N VAL A 218 47.07 -22.68 5.21
CA VAL A 218 47.90 -23.32 4.17
C VAL A 218 49.06 -22.43 3.75
N LEU A 219 48.79 -21.13 3.51
CA LEU A 219 49.86 -20.17 3.16
C LEU A 219 50.92 -20.05 4.28
N GLY A 220 50.50 -20.05 5.55
CA GLY A 220 51.40 -19.99 6.70
C GLY A 220 52.25 -21.24 6.88
N LEU A 221 51.77 -22.44 6.40
CA LEU A 221 52.52 -23.69 6.43
C LEU A 221 53.59 -23.79 5.30
N PHE A 222 53.29 -23.20 4.13
CA PHE A 222 54.15 -23.37 2.95
C PHE A 222 54.96 -22.12 2.56
N LEU A 223 54.60 -20.94 3.03
CA LEU A 223 55.28 -19.67 2.73
C LEU A 223 55.86 -19.03 4.01
N ASN A 224 56.87 -18.17 3.81
CA ASN A 224 57.34 -17.30 4.87
C ASN A 224 56.22 -16.37 5.37
N LEU A 225 56.09 -16.24 6.69
CA LEU A 225 55.01 -15.45 7.35
C LEU A 225 54.84 -14.05 6.77
N SER A 226 55.94 -13.40 6.35
CA SER A 226 55.89 -12.05 5.73
C SER A 226 55.16 -12.05 4.39
N ILE A 227 55.36 -13.07 3.55
CA ILE A 227 54.71 -13.17 2.23
C ILE A 227 53.23 -13.55 2.41
N ALA A 228 52.96 -14.50 3.33
CA ALA A 228 51.60 -14.89 3.66
C ALA A 228 50.74 -13.70 4.13
N PHE A 229 51.30 -12.80 4.95
CA PHE A 229 50.61 -11.58 5.41
C PHE A 229 50.28 -10.63 4.26
N TRP A 230 51.19 -10.35 3.34
CA TRP A 230 50.95 -9.48 2.18
C TRP A 230 49.89 -10.03 1.20
N VAL A 231 49.94 -11.35 0.95
CA VAL A 231 48.95 -12.04 0.13
C VAL A 231 47.59 -12.00 0.80
N ALA A 232 47.51 -12.23 2.11
CA ALA A 232 46.28 -12.16 2.87
C ALA A 232 45.64 -10.76 2.87
N LEU A 233 46.46 -9.73 2.92
CA LEU A 233 46.01 -8.33 2.89
C LEU A 233 45.47 -7.92 1.49
N SER A 234 46.03 -8.51 0.42
CA SER A 234 45.59 -8.21 -0.95
C SER A 234 44.15 -8.64 -1.24
N ILE A 235 43.66 -9.74 -0.63
CA ILE A 235 42.33 -10.28 -0.86
C ILE A 235 41.22 -9.28 -0.43
N PRO A 236 41.17 -8.78 0.82
CA PRO A 236 40.16 -7.77 1.20
C PRO A 236 40.34 -6.46 0.45
N LEU A 237 41.56 -6.03 0.10
CA LEU A 237 41.80 -4.83 -0.70
C LEU A 237 41.20 -4.92 -2.11
N CYS A 238 41.31 -6.11 -2.76
CA CYS A 238 40.66 -6.34 -4.05
C CYS A 238 39.12 -6.26 -3.96
N PHE A 239 38.53 -6.81 -2.91
CA PHE A 239 37.06 -6.67 -2.68
C PHE A 239 36.63 -5.24 -2.43
N MET A 240 37.37 -4.45 -1.63
CA MET A 240 37.09 -3.02 -1.42
C MET A 240 37.23 -2.19 -2.70
N GLY A 241 38.14 -2.60 -3.61
CA GLY A 241 38.34 -1.91 -4.90
C GLY A 241 37.20 -2.14 -5.91
N LEU A 242 36.50 -3.29 -5.81
CA LEU A 242 35.36 -3.63 -6.66
C LEU A 242 34.09 -2.88 -6.28
N ASP A 243 33.89 -2.58 -5.00
CA ASP A 243 32.68 -1.90 -4.48
C ASP A 243 32.60 -0.40 -4.90
N ARG A 244 33.70 0.16 -5.36
CA ARG A 244 33.78 1.57 -5.80
C ARG A 244 33.28 1.81 -7.23
N LYS A 245 32.86 0.78 -7.97
CA LYS A 245 32.45 0.85 -9.38
C LYS A 245 31.01 0.42 -9.65
N SER A 246 30.18 0.24 -8.61
CA SER A 246 28.75 -0.08 -8.76
C SER A 246 27.89 1.15 -8.59
#